data_044e32078f0d92f4df3acb28cb5a84ae
#
_entry.id   044e32078f0d92f4df3acb28cb5a84ae
#
_cell.length_a   1.000
_cell.length_b   1.000
_cell.length_c   1.000
_cell.angle_alpha   90.00
_cell.angle_beta   90.00
_cell.angle_gamma   90.00
#
_symmetry.space_group_name_H-M   'P 1'
#
loop_
_entity.id
_entity.type
_entity.pdbx_description
1 polymer ?
#
loop_
_entity_poly.entity_id
_entity_poly.type
_entity_poly.pdbx_seq_one_letter_code
_entity_poly.pdbx_strand_id
1 'polypeptide(L)'
;MNESLRQALNDYYRTIKEVRPNYRACYNSFLDYCDKYSDFSLKEMFEKHITVIEIQHACKAYVETSKKATSIEAVQRFLTAIDQFYKYIERRGIQCEPLKNGCRRKEVVHDICMSLNEELEQNIYLPFDNDYEIELVRGQIELLNKENFYHLGQSIIYRLLALYGFKEKKITNIKVSDLNITEGTLLIDCDEEYNMHIKLRKDILRDLERYCALHKYPDREYLFTKSNGVQLTPDSIFATLKERMKKLQVSNFTPTSIALQGVVNLIEKGLTLGEIKALTGFETQKIEDVSKYLLTDENVEKVINRKLDV
;
A
#
# COMPACT_ATOMS: atom_id res chain seq x y z
N MET A 1 18.17 -21.13 -23.55
CA MET A 1 17.04 -20.21 -23.22
C MET A 1 15.74 -20.93 -23.50
N ASN A 2 14.84 -21.07 -22.51
CA ASN A 2 13.60 -21.81 -22.65
C ASN A 2 12.58 -21.09 -23.53
N GLU A 3 12.56 -21.41 -24.83
CA GLU A 3 11.71 -20.73 -25.81
C GLU A 3 10.22 -20.99 -25.58
N SER A 4 9.87 -22.20 -25.14
CA SER A 4 8.49 -22.58 -24.82
C SER A 4 7.92 -21.80 -23.65
N LEU A 5 8.68 -21.59 -22.57
CA LEU A 5 8.28 -20.83 -21.40
C LEU A 5 8.19 -19.33 -21.72
N ARG A 6 9.16 -18.81 -22.48
CA ARG A 6 9.16 -17.44 -22.95
C ARG A 6 7.94 -17.14 -23.83
N GLN A 7 7.61 -18.05 -24.74
CA GLN A 7 6.43 -17.91 -25.59
C GLN A 7 5.15 -17.92 -24.74
N ALA A 8 5.04 -18.84 -23.78
CA ALA A 8 3.89 -18.90 -22.87
C ALA A 8 3.75 -17.60 -22.05
N LEU A 9 4.85 -17.01 -21.59
CA LEU A 9 4.83 -15.75 -20.88
C LEU A 9 4.43 -14.57 -21.78
N ASN A 10 4.91 -14.52 -23.02
CA ASN A 10 4.50 -13.52 -23.98
C ASN A 10 2.99 -13.61 -24.30
N ASP A 11 2.48 -14.82 -24.44
CA ASP A 11 1.06 -15.07 -24.64
C ASP A 11 0.25 -14.64 -23.40
N TYR A 12 0.75 -14.91 -22.20
CA TYR A 12 0.16 -14.41 -20.96
C TYR A 12 0.10 -12.88 -20.94
N TYR A 13 1.16 -12.18 -21.30
CA TYR A 13 1.17 -10.71 -21.37
C TYR A 13 0.11 -10.14 -22.32
N ARG A 14 -0.24 -10.87 -23.39
CA ARG A 14 -1.32 -10.46 -24.30
C ARG A 14 -2.71 -10.61 -23.70
N THR A 15 -2.87 -11.43 -22.64
CA THR A 15 -4.16 -11.64 -21.97
C THR A 15 -4.46 -10.61 -20.87
N ILE A 16 -3.46 -9.85 -20.44
CA ILE A 16 -3.60 -8.85 -19.38
C ILE A 16 -3.45 -7.44 -19.95
N LYS A 17 -4.32 -6.51 -19.49
CA LYS A 17 -4.34 -5.13 -19.98
C LYS A 17 -3.00 -4.40 -19.76
N GLU A 18 -2.34 -4.67 -18.62
CA GLU A 18 -1.09 -4.03 -18.26
C GLU A 18 -0.30 -4.92 -17.29
N VAL A 19 0.96 -5.18 -17.63
CA VAL A 19 1.89 -5.87 -16.71
C VAL A 19 2.58 -4.83 -15.86
N ARG A 20 2.39 -4.88 -14.56
CA ARG A 20 3.10 -4.00 -13.62
C ARG A 20 4.61 -4.16 -13.79
N PRO A 21 5.39 -3.07 -13.90
CA PRO A 21 6.85 -3.14 -14.11
C PRO A 21 7.57 -4.05 -13.12
N ASN A 22 7.14 -4.01 -11.85
CA ASN A 22 7.72 -4.85 -10.79
C ASN A 22 7.46 -6.35 -10.99
N TYR A 23 6.35 -6.74 -11.63
CA TYR A 23 6.06 -8.14 -11.95
C TYR A 23 6.89 -8.63 -13.13
N ARG A 24 7.23 -7.76 -14.09
CA ARG A 24 8.14 -8.13 -15.19
C ARG A 24 9.49 -8.60 -14.68
N ALA A 25 10.04 -7.93 -13.66
CA ALA A 25 11.30 -8.35 -13.03
C ALA A 25 11.17 -9.76 -12.41
N CYS A 26 10.05 -10.04 -11.72
CA CYS A 26 9.78 -11.37 -11.17
C CYS A 26 9.70 -12.44 -12.27
N TYR A 27 8.99 -12.17 -13.36
CA TYR A 27 8.86 -13.13 -14.48
C TYR A 27 10.18 -13.35 -15.20
N ASN A 28 10.99 -12.31 -15.41
CA ASN A 28 12.30 -12.45 -16.04
C ASN A 28 13.23 -13.30 -15.17
N SER A 29 13.29 -13.04 -13.88
CA SER A 29 14.09 -13.85 -12.96
C SER A 29 13.62 -15.31 -12.90
N PHE A 30 12.32 -15.54 -12.96
CA PHE A 30 11.76 -16.88 -13.05
C PHE A 30 12.13 -17.59 -14.37
N LEU A 31 12.07 -16.88 -15.50
CA LEU A 31 12.52 -17.41 -16.80
C LEU A 31 13.99 -17.81 -16.75
N ASP A 32 14.85 -16.92 -16.26
CA ASP A 32 16.30 -17.16 -16.19
C ASP A 32 16.60 -18.37 -15.29
N TYR A 33 15.89 -18.50 -14.17
CA TYR A 33 16.02 -19.66 -13.30
C TYR A 33 15.57 -20.95 -13.97
N CYS A 34 14.47 -20.93 -14.73
CA CYS A 34 13.92 -22.10 -15.42
C CYS A 34 14.67 -22.47 -16.70
N ASP A 35 15.69 -21.71 -17.11
CA ASP A 35 16.47 -22.00 -18.32
C ASP A 35 17.17 -23.38 -18.27
N LYS A 36 17.46 -23.86 -17.08
CA LYS A 36 17.98 -25.23 -16.83
C LYS A 36 17.03 -26.34 -17.30
N TYR A 37 15.78 -26.02 -17.54
CA TYR A 37 14.75 -26.97 -18.02
C TYR A 37 14.42 -26.76 -19.50
N SER A 38 15.32 -26.11 -20.27
CA SER A 38 15.09 -25.76 -21.68
C SER A 38 14.82 -26.95 -22.62
N ASP A 39 15.27 -28.14 -22.22
CA ASP A 39 15.12 -29.37 -23.01
C ASP A 39 13.75 -30.05 -22.84
N PHE A 40 12.92 -29.56 -21.89
CA PHE A 40 11.61 -30.12 -21.62
C PHE A 40 10.52 -29.34 -22.30
N SER A 41 9.43 -30.00 -22.68
CA SER A 41 8.21 -29.32 -23.11
C SER A 41 7.60 -28.53 -21.98
N LEU A 42 6.83 -27.48 -22.31
CA LEU A 42 6.14 -26.66 -21.31
C LEU A 42 5.30 -27.49 -20.34
N LYS A 43 4.61 -28.52 -20.87
CA LYS A 43 3.80 -29.45 -20.08
C LYS A 43 4.66 -30.27 -19.09
N GLU A 44 5.71 -30.90 -19.56
CA GLU A 44 6.60 -31.68 -18.69
C GLU A 44 7.23 -30.82 -17.61
N MET A 45 7.62 -29.61 -17.97
CA MET A 45 8.22 -28.66 -17.07
C MET A 45 7.31 -28.36 -15.87
N PHE A 46 6.05 -27.99 -16.11
CA PHE A 46 5.11 -27.65 -15.05
C PHE A 46 4.53 -28.85 -14.31
N GLU A 47 4.38 -29.99 -14.96
CA GLU A 47 3.82 -31.19 -14.34
C GLU A 47 4.85 -31.99 -13.53
N LYS A 48 6.15 -31.91 -13.87
CA LYS A 48 7.16 -32.80 -13.27
C LYS A 48 8.34 -32.06 -12.62
N HIS A 49 8.73 -30.90 -13.13
CA HIS A 49 10.01 -30.30 -12.76
C HIS A 49 9.86 -29.03 -11.91
N ILE A 50 8.90 -28.16 -12.18
CA ILE A 50 8.73 -26.94 -11.41
C ILE A 50 7.79 -27.19 -10.23
N THR A 51 8.35 -27.71 -9.15
CA THR A 51 7.68 -27.93 -7.87
C THR A 51 7.67 -26.66 -7.02
N VAL A 52 7.00 -26.68 -5.87
CA VAL A 52 7.05 -25.60 -4.87
C VAL A 52 8.50 -25.31 -4.45
N ILE A 53 9.34 -26.33 -4.30
CA ILE A 53 10.76 -26.17 -3.94
C ILE A 53 11.51 -25.39 -5.03
N GLU A 54 11.24 -25.67 -6.30
CA GLU A 54 11.86 -24.94 -7.41
C GLU A 54 11.42 -23.48 -7.45
N ILE A 55 10.18 -23.19 -7.08
CA ILE A 55 9.69 -21.81 -6.95
C ILE A 55 10.38 -21.10 -5.77
N GLN A 56 10.61 -21.79 -4.66
CA GLN A 56 11.38 -21.26 -3.53
C GLN A 56 12.81 -20.88 -3.97
N HIS A 57 13.49 -21.79 -4.70
CA HIS A 57 14.83 -21.52 -5.22
C HIS A 57 14.84 -20.36 -6.23
N ALA A 58 13.87 -20.28 -7.11
CA ALA A 58 13.73 -19.17 -8.06
C ALA A 58 13.48 -17.83 -7.33
N CYS A 59 12.68 -17.85 -6.27
CA CYS A 59 12.43 -16.67 -5.44
C CYS A 59 13.70 -16.24 -4.71
N LYS A 60 14.45 -17.18 -4.15
CA LYS A 60 15.74 -16.93 -3.50
C LYS A 60 16.72 -16.28 -4.48
N ALA A 61 16.89 -16.84 -5.68
CA ALA A 61 17.73 -16.27 -6.73
C ALA A 61 17.30 -14.85 -7.12
N TYR A 62 15.97 -14.58 -7.18
CA TYR A 62 15.43 -13.24 -7.43
C TYR A 62 15.81 -12.25 -6.32
N VAL A 63 15.69 -12.65 -5.06
CA VAL A 63 16.03 -11.78 -3.92
C VAL A 63 17.54 -11.52 -3.87
N GLU A 64 18.38 -12.54 -4.06
CA GLU A 64 19.85 -12.42 -4.03
C GLU A 64 20.40 -11.54 -5.16
N THR A 65 19.80 -11.61 -6.36
CA THR A 65 20.24 -10.81 -7.52
C THR A 65 19.74 -9.36 -7.48
N SER A 66 18.65 -9.12 -6.78
CA SER A 66 18.02 -7.81 -6.73
C SER A 66 18.51 -7.00 -5.53
N LYS A 67 19.53 -6.17 -5.71
CA LYS A 67 20.06 -5.25 -4.65
C LYS A 67 18.99 -4.36 -3.98
N LYS A 68 17.74 -4.39 -4.43
CA LYS A 68 16.59 -3.64 -3.89
C LYS A 68 15.48 -4.54 -3.33
N ALA A 69 15.65 -5.86 -3.34
CA ALA A 69 14.58 -6.81 -3.10
C ALA A 69 14.84 -7.71 -1.87
N THR A 70 15.44 -7.15 -0.82
CA THR A 70 15.70 -7.86 0.46
C THR A 70 14.52 -7.85 1.42
N SER A 71 13.31 -7.52 0.96
CA SER A 71 12.14 -7.41 1.83
C SER A 71 11.17 -8.57 1.67
N ILE A 72 10.44 -8.89 2.72
CA ILE A 72 9.33 -9.87 2.71
C ILE A 72 8.33 -9.55 1.59
N GLU A 73 8.07 -8.25 1.32
CA GLU A 73 7.21 -7.82 0.23
C GLU A 73 7.76 -8.20 -1.15
N ALA A 74 9.09 -8.24 -1.31
CA ALA A 74 9.70 -8.70 -2.57
C ALA A 74 9.43 -10.20 -2.77
N VAL A 75 9.59 -11.01 -1.73
CA VAL A 75 9.24 -12.45 -1.74
C VAL A 75 7.74 -12.62 -2.04
N GLN A 76 6.87 -11.93 -1.33
CA GLN A 76 5.42 -11.99 -1.53
C GLN A 76 5.02 -11.52 -2.93
N ARG A 77 5.67 -10.51 -3.46
CA ARG A 77 5.45 -10.00 -4.83
C ARG A 77 5.84 -11.04 -5.86
N PHE A 78 7.02 -11.65 -5.72
CA PHE A 78 7.47 -12.70 -6.60
C PHE A 78 6.47 -13.86 -6.61
N LEU A 79 6.11 -14.39 -5.45
CA LEU A 79 5.16 -15.49 -5.33
C LEU A 79 3.79 -15.14 -5.90
N THR A 80 3.34 -13.89 -5.73
CA THR A 80 2.07 -13.41 -6.30
C THR A 80 2.13 -13.38 -7.83
N ALA A 81 3.23 -12.90 -8.39
CA ALA A 81 3.41 -12.88 -9.84
C ALA A 81 3.39 -14.32 -10.41
N ILE A 82 4.15 -15.21 -9.81
CA ILE A 82 4.22 -16.61 -10.24
C ILE A 82 2.87 -17.32 -10.10
N ASP A 83 2.12 -17.11 -9.01
CA ASP A 83 0.79 -17.66 -8.83
C ASP A 83 -0.20 -17.21 -9.93
N GLN A 84 -0.12 -15.97 -10.37
CA GLN A 84 -0.94 -15.45 -11.49
C GLN A 84 -0.57 -16.14 -12.81
N PHE A 85 0.71 -16.35 -13.06
CA PHE A 85 1.17 -17.03 -14.26
C PHE A 85 0.79 -18.52 -14.24
N TYR A 86 0.88 -19.17 -13.08
CA TYR A 86 0.43 -20.55 -12.91
C TYR A 86 -1.06 -20.73 -13.22
N LYS A 87 -1.90 -19.84 -12.74
CA LYS A 87 -3.35 -19.83 -13.08
C LYS A 87 -3.61 -19.71 -14.59
N TYR A 88 -2.76 -18.98 -15.30
CA TYR A 88 -2.83 -18.92 -16.74
C TYR A 88 -2.41 -20.25 -17.40
N ILE A 89 -1.34 -20.88 -16.94
CA ILE A 89 -0.86 -22.18 -17.41
C ILE A 89 -1.91 -23.28 -17.17
N GLU A 90 -2.54 -23.31 -16.00
CA GLU A 90 -3.63 -24.24 -15.67
C GLU A 90 -4.85 -24.07 -16.62
N ARG A 91 -5.19 -22.84 -16.99
CA ARG A 91 -6.27 -22.57 -17.96
C ARG A 91 -5.96 -23.11 -19.35
N ARG A 92 -4.71 -23.39 -19.66
CA ARG A 92 -4.28 -24.06 -20.90
C ARG A 92 -4.31 -25.57 -20.80
N GLY A 93 -4.83 -26.13 -19.71
CA GLY A 93 -4.95 -27.57 -19.49
C GLY A 93 -3.68 -28.26 -19.02
N ILE A 94 -2.67 -27.51 -18.59
CA ILE A 94 -1.44 -28.05 -18.01
C ILE A 94 -1.63 -28.16 -16.50
N GLN A 95 -1.51 -29.34 -15.94
CA GLN A 95 -1.54 -29.54 -14.49
C GLN A 95 -0.26 -29.02 -13.88
N CYS A 96 -0.38 -28.13 -12.93
CA CYS A 96 0.77 -27.64 -12.17
C CYS A 96 0.42 -27.63 -10.69
N GLU A 97 1.44 -27.77 -9.84
CA GLU A 97 1.24 -27.69 -8.41
C GLU A 97 1.04 -26.18 -8.04
N PRO A 98 -0.20 -25.72 -7.79
CA PRO A 98 -0.43 -24.30 -7.60
C PRO A 98 0.04 -23.88 -6.21
N LEU A 99 0.58 -22.66 -6.12
CA LEU A 99 0.75 -21.96 -4.85
C LEU A 99 -0.62 -21.55 -4.28
N LYS A 100 -1.54 -22.50 -4.22
CA LYS A 100 -2.89 -22.28 -3.71
C LYS A 100 -2.86 -22.33 -2.18
N ASN A 101 -3.55 -21.38 -1.58
CA ASN A 101 -3.87 -21.17 -0.18
C ASN A 101 -2.89 -20.25 0.58
N GLY A 102 -3.46 -19.31 1.36
CA GLY A 102 -2.73 -18.37 2.18
C GLY A 102 -1.74 -19.00 3.16
N CYS A 103 -2.05 -20.21 3.66
CA CYS A 103 -1.18 -20.97 4.55
C CYS A 103 0.09 -21.47 3.84
N ARG A 104 -0.06 -22.03 2.66
CA ARG A 104 1.08 -22.52 1.84
C ARG A 104 2.01 -21.36 1.47
N ARG A 105 1.44 -20.19 1.17
CA ARG A 105 2.23 -19.01 0.86
C ARG A 105 3.03 -18.50 2.06
N LYS A 106 2.46 -18.57 3.27
CA LYS A 106 3.15 -18.22 4.51
C LYS A 106 4.31 -19.16 4.82
N GLU A 107 4.12 -20.45 4.63
CA GLU A 107 5.15 -21.47 4.79
C GLU A 107 6.29 -21.23 3.80
N VAL A 108 5.99 -21.04 2.51
CA VAL A 108 7.00 -20.76 1.49
C VAL A 108 7.78 -19.48 1.80
N VAL A 109 7.11 -18.41 2.22
CA VAL A 109 7.80 -17.17 2.64
C VAL A 109 8.70 -17.43 3.83
N HIS A 110 8.22 -18.16 4.85
CA HIS A 110 9.01 -18.51 6.02
C HIS A 110 10.26 -19.32 5.65
N ASP A 111 10.10 -20.35 4.83
CA ASP A 111 11.19 -21.22 4.38
C ASP A 111 12.24 -20.45 3.58
N ILE A 112 11.81 -19.53 2.71
CA ILE A 112 12.71 -18.66 1.97
C ILE A 112 13.49 -17.75 2.93
N CYS A 113 12.81 -17.12 3.90
CA CYS A 113 13.47 -16.26 4.89
C CYS A 113 14.50 -17.05 5.70
N MET A 114 14.14 -18.24 6.17
CA MET A 114 15.06 -19.11 6.91
C MET A 114 16.26 -19.55 6.07
N SER A 115 16.05 -19.82 4.76
CA SER A 115 17.12 -20.24 3.86
C SER A 115 18.11 -19.15 3.51
N LEU A 116 17.71 -17.89 3.63
CA LEU A 116 18.58 -16.74 3.37
C LEU A 116 19.46 -16.40 4.57
N ASN A 117 19.24 -17.00 5.74
CA ASN A 117 19.91 -16.66 7.01
C ASN A 117 19.88 -15.14 7.34
N GLU A 118 19.00 -14.41 6.71
CA GLU A 118 18.79 -12.97 6.91
C GLU A 118 17.39 -12.79 7.45
N GLU A 119 17.23 -12.01 8.51
CA GLU A 119 15.94 -11.38 8.79
C GLU A 119 15.66 -10.44 7.64
N LEU A 120 14.82 -10.90 6.69
CA LEU A 120 14.34 -10.03 5.63
C LEU A 120 13.66 -8.85 6.29
N GLU A 121 14.18 -7.66 6.03
CA GLU A 121 13.59 -6.43 6.53
C GLU A 121 12.11 -6.38 6.13
N GLN A 122 11.25 -6.45 7.13
CA GLN A 122 9.87 -6.11 6.95
C GLN A 122 9.86 -4.59 6.74
N ASN A 123 9.39 -4.11 5.60
CA ASN A 123 9.02 -2.70 5.47
C ASN A 123 7.79 -2.49 6.35
N ILE A 124 8.02 -2.39 7.64
CA ILE A 124 7.00 -1.98 8.59
C ILE A 124 6.84 -0.48 8.34
N TYR A 125 5.81 -0.12 7.56
CA TYR A 125 5.37 1.27 7.52
C TYR A 125 4.91 1.60 8.93
N LEU A 126 5.78 2.28 9.68
CA LEU A 126 5.51 2.77 11.01
C LEU A 126 5.02 4.21 10.94
N PRO A 127 4.31 4.68 11.95
CA PRO A 127 4.16 6.11 12.18
C PRO A 127 5.56 6.74 12.38
N PHE A 128 5.65 8.05 12.41
CA PHE A 128 6.91 8.75 12.61
C PHE A 128 7.50 8.45 13.99
N ASP A 129 8.81 8.31 14.06
CA ASP A 129 9.51 7.83 15.25
C ASP A 129 9.54 8.86 16.40
N ASN A 130 9.37 10.15 16.07
CA ASN A 130 9.47 11.21 17.07
C ASN A 130 8.64 12.46 16.70
N ASP A 131 8.33 13.24 17.73
CA ASP A 131 7.56 14.48 17.60
C ASP A 131 8.20 15.52 16.68
N TYR A 132 9.51 15.53 16.58
CA TYR A 132 10.23 16.46 15.71
C TYR A 132 9.94 16.20 14.23
N GLU A 133 9.95 14.93 13.81
CA GLU A 133 9.58 14.56 12.44
C GLU A 133 8.12 14.88 12.14
N ILE A 134 7.22 14.65 13.11
CA ILE A 134 5.80 14.98 13.00
C ILE A 134 5.61 16.49 12.76
N GLU A 135 6.28 17.33 13.53
CA GLU A 135 6.23 18.79 13.38
C GLU A 135 6.84 19.26 12.06
N LEU A 136 7.95 18.68 11.61
CA LEU A 136 8.53 18.98 10.30
C LEU A 136 7.54 18.66 9.16
N VAL A 137 6.91 17.48 9.20
CA VAL A 137 5.91 17.07 8.20
C VAL A 137 4.72 18.02 8.23
N ARG A 138 4.20 18.35 9.42
CA ARG A 138 3.10 19.30 9.61
C ARG A 138 3.43 20.67 9.01
N GLY A 139 4.61 21.21 9.32
CA GLY A 139 5.06 22.50 8.79
C GLY A 139 5.11 22.52 7.26
N GLN A 140 5.60 21.45 6.63
CA GLN A 140 5.65 21.36 5.16
C GLN A 140 4.26 21.22 4.53
N ILE A 141 3.34 20.50 5.17
CA ILE A 141 1.94 20.41 4.73
C ILE A 141 1.27 21.79 4.78
N GLU A 142 1.51 22.58 5.82
CA GLU A 142 0.99 23.95 5.95
C GLU A 142 1.58 24.90 4.90
N LEU A 143 2.85 24.76 4.55
CA LEU A 143 3.46 25.54 3.46
C LEU A 143 2.80 25.26 2.12
N LEU A 144 2.49 23.99 1.80
CA LEU A 144 1.78 23.63 0.57
C LEU A 144 0.45 24.38 0.42
N ASN A 145 -0.28 24.60 1.51
CA ASN A 145 -1.57 25.28 1.49
C ASN A 145 -1.50 26.72 0.96
N LYS A 146 -0.32 27.34 1.02
CA LYS A 146 -0.10 28.76 0.64
C LYS A 146 0.47 28.92 -0.77
N GLU A 147 0.92 27.85 -1.42
CA GLU A 147 1.70 27.96 -2.66
C GLU A 147 0.82 28.15 -3.91
N ASN A 148 0.01 27.18 -4.26
CA ASN A 148 -0.86 27.24 -5.44
C ASN A 148 -2.05 26.28 -5.31
N PHE A 149 -2.95 26.32 -6.29
CA PHE A 149 -4.16 25.48 -6.30
C PHE A 149 -3.84 23.97 -6.22
N TYR A 150 -2.87 23.48 -6.96
CA TYR A 150 -2.50 22.05 -6.94
C TYR A 150 -1.95 21.65 -5.56
N HIS A 151 -1.11 22.48 -4.98
CA HIS A 151 -0.56 22.27 -3.65
C HIS A 151 -1.60 22.42 -2.53
N LEU A 152 -2.62 23.26 -2.72
CA LEU A 152 -3.77 23.32 -1.81
C LEU A 152 -4.48 21.96 -1.74
N GLY A 153 -4.78 21.32 -2.87
CA GLY A 153 -5.36 19.97 -2.90
C GLY A 153 -4.49 18.95 -2.20
N GLN A 154 -3.18 18.99 -2.45
CA GLN A 154 -2.19 18.11 -1.79
C GLN A 154 -2.16 18.33 -0.27
N SER A 155 -2.15 19.58 0.19
CA SER A 155 -2.20 19.92 1.63
C SER A 155 -3.46 19.35 2.30
N ILE A 156 -4.62 19.46 1.65
CA ILE A 156 -5.87 18.90 2.17
C ILE A 156 -5.77 17.38 2.27
N ILE A 157 -5.27 16.70 1.23
CA ILE A 157 -5.08 15.25 1.22
C ILE A 157 -4.19 14.82 2.39
N TYR A 158 -3.02 15.44 2.57
CA TYR A 158 -2.12 15.08 3.67
C TYR A 158 -2.73 15.32 5.05
N ARG A 159 -3.55 16.37 5.21
CA ARG A 159 -4.28 16.61 6.47
C ARG A 159 -5.38 15.58 6.71
N LEU A 160 -6.05 15.11 5.67
CA LEU A 160 -7.00 14.00 5.79
C LEU A 160 -6.31 12.70 6.20
N LEU A 161 -5.14 12.39 5.62
CA LEU A 161 -4.32 11.25 6.06
C LEU A 161 -3.94 11.39 7.54
N ALA A 162 -3.38 12.53 7.95
CA ALA A 162 -2.85 12.73 9.30
C ALA A 162 -3.92 12.79 10.40
N LEU A 163 -5.12 13.32 10.11
CA LEU A 163 -6.16 13.54 11.11
C LEU A 163 -7.17 12.41 11.22
N TYR A 164 -7.47 11.76 10.10
CA TYR A 164 -8.50 10.72 10.03
C TYR A 164 -7.93 9.34 9.71
N GLY A 165 -6.63 9.25 9.46
CA GLY A 165 -5.96 7.99 9.18
C GLY A 165 -6.42 7.31 7.87
N PHE A 166 -7.03 8.03 6.93
CA PHE A 166 -7.56 7.42 5.71
C PHE A 166 -6.46 6.77 4.89
N LYS A 167 -6.72 5.56 4.37
CA LYS A 167 -5.89 5.01 3.28
C LYS A 167 -5.97 5.89 2.03
N GLU A 168 -4.88 5.94 1.29
CA GLU A 168 -4.77 6.73 0.05
C GLU A 168 -5.89 6.40 -0.94
N LYS A 169 -6.23 5.12 -1.09
CA LYS A 169 -7.32 4.68 -1.96
C LYS A 169 -8.67 5.26 -1.54
N LYS A 170 -8.93 5.38 -0.24
CA LYS A 170 -10.16 6.02 0.25
C LYS A 170 -10.23 7.46 -0.19
N ILE A 171 -9.14 8.22 -0.01
CA ILE A 171 -9.09 9.64 -0.39
C ILE A 171 -9.25 9.83 -1.90
N THR A 172 -8.56 9.02 -2.70
CA THR A 172 -8.64 9.14 -4.17
C THR A 172 -10.01 8.78 -4.73
N ASN A 173 -10.81 8.03 -4.00
CA ASN A 173 -12.17 7.65 -4.39
C ASN A 173 -13.26 8.60 -3.90
N ILE A 174 -12.95 9.60 -3.07
CA ILE A 174 -13.93 10.59 -2.62
C ILE A 174 -14.49 11.33 -3.84
N LYS A 175 -15.82 11.36 -3.97
CA LYS A 175 -16.53 12.09 -5.01
C LYS A 175 -16.89 13.50 -4.52
N VAL A 176 -17.16 14.39 -5.46
CA VAL A 176 -17.64 15.75 -5.12
C VAL A 176 -19.00 15.68 -4.40
N SER A 177 -19.85 14.72 -4.78
CA SER A 177 -21.15 14.45 -4.14
C SER A 177 -21.07 14.00 -2.69
N ASP A 178 -19.91 13.48 -2.25
CA ASP A 178 -19.72 12.97 -0.90
C ASP A 178 -19.43 14.11 0.10
N LEU A 179 -19.10 15.32 -0.40
CA LEU A 179 -18.82 16.48 0.40
C LEU A 179 -20.07 17.36 0.57
N ASN A 180 -20.57 17.48 1.79
CA ASN A 180 -21.60 18.45 2.14
C ASN A 180 -20.97 19.65 2.86
N ILE A 181 -20.72 20.71 2.09
CA ILE A 181 -20.09 21.94 2.61
C ILE A 181 -20.97 22.62 3.65
N THR A 182 -22.28 22.66 3.42
CA THR A 182 -23.23 23.35 4.31
C THR A 182 -23.31 22.71 5.68
N GLU A 183 -23.32 21.41 5.75
CA GLU A 183 -23.32 20.65 7.00
C GLU A 183 -21.92 20.43 7.57
N GLY A 184 -20.89 20.66 6.77
CA GLY A 184 -19.49 20.41 7.13
C GLY A 184 -19.16 18.92 7.28
N THR A 185 -19.79 18.06 6.48
CA THR A 185 -19.65 16.61 6.55
C THR A 185 -19.07 16.01 5.26
N LEU A 186 -18.41 14.89 5.42
CA LEU A 186 -17.90 14.06 4.34
C LEU A 186 -18.46 12.66 4.47
N LEU A 187 -19.07 12.14 3.40
CA LEU A 187 -19.53 10.76 3.31
C LEU A 187 -18.33 9.86 3.05
N ILE A 188 -18.14 8.85 3.88
CA ILE A 188 -17.07 7.86 3.77
C ILE A 188 -17.69 6.49 3.54
N ASP A 189 -17.24 5.83 2.49
CA ASP A 189 -17.51 4.42 2.25
C ASP A 189 -16.76 3.56 3.27
N CYS A 190 -17.49 2.82 4.09
CA CYS A 190 -16.97 2.01 5.18
C CYS A 190 -16.99 0.51 4.90
N ASP A 191 -16.86 0.07 3.66
CA ASP A 191 -17.06 -1.26 3.12
C ASP A 191 -18.52 -1.49 2.68
N GLU A 192 -18.80 -2.63 2.05
CA GLU A 192 -20.04 -2.93 1.30
C GLU A 192 -21.35 -2.79 2.09
N GLU A 193 -21.31 -2.63 3.42
CA GLU A 193 -22.48 -2.67 4.27
C GLU A 193 -23.04 -1.31 4.71
N TYR A 194 -22.21 -0.26 4.82
CA TYR A 194 -22.71 1.07 5.24
C TYR A 194 -21.77 2.21 4.90
N ASN A 195 -22.34 3.41 4.80
CA ASN A 195 -21.64 4.66 4.63
C ASN A 195 -21.73 5.49 5.92
N MET A 196 -20.70 6.24 6.23
CA MET A 196 -20.62 7.07 7.42
C MET A 196 -20.39 8.54 7.07
N HIS A 197 -21.20 9.44 7.66
CA HIS A 197 -20.95 10.87 7.61
C HIS A 197 -20.00 11.26 8.73
N ILE A 198 -18.82 11.74 8.38
CA ILE A 198 -17.88 12.32 9.35
C ILE A 198 -17.93 13.84 9.33
N LYS A 199 -17.82 14.45 10.49
CA LYS A 199 -17.74 15.91 10.60
C LYS A 199 -16.30 16.34 10.35
N LEU A 200 -16.13 17.26 9.40
CA LEU A 200 -14.83 17.79 9.06
C LEU A 200 -14.43 18.91 10.02
N ARG A 201 -13.14 19.02 10.30
CA ARG A 201 -12.56 20.14 11.04
C ARG A 201 -12.73 21.44 10.23
N LYS A 202 -13.08 22.54 10.91
CA LYS A 202 -13.42 23.82 10.28
C LYS A 202 -12.35 24.37 9.31
N ASP A 203 -11.08 24.17 9.63
CA ASP A 203 -9.98 24.62 8.77
C ASP A 203 -9.89 23.79 7.47
N ILE A 204 -10.11 22.46 7.56
CA ILE A 204 -10.16 21.59 6.38
C ILE A 204 -11.37 21.93 5.51
N LEU A 205 -12.53 22.12 6.12
CA LEU A 205 -13.75 22.49 5.40
C LEU A 205 -13.57 23.77 4.61
N ARG A 206 -13.05 24.83 5.24
CA ARG A 206 -12.75 26.12 4.57
C ARG A 206 -11.81 25.94 3.38
N ASP A 207 -10.78 25.09 3.53
CA ASP A 207 -9.83 24.89 2.45
C ASP A 207 -10.41 24.00 1.34
N LEU A 208 -11.33 23.09 1.67
CA LEU A 208 -12.11 22.31 0.68
C LEU A 208 -13.07 23.23 -0.11
N GLU A 209 -13.78 24.16 0.55
CA GLU A 209 -14.59 25.18 -0.12
C GLU A 209 -13.76 25.97 -1.13
N ARG A 210 -12.62 26.48 -0.68
CA ARG A 210 -11.67 27.21 -1.54
C ARG A 210 -11.18 26.35 -2.69
N TYR A 211 -10.83 25.08 -2.43
CA TYR A 211 -10.37 24.14 -3.43
C TYR A 211 -11.45 23.86 -4.48
N CYS A 212 -12.70 23.64 -4.05
CA CYS A 212 -13.82 23.42 -4.95
C CYS A 212 -14.13 24.67 -5.81
N ALA A 213 -14.13 25.85 -5.21
CA ALA A 213 -14.39 27.12 -5.91
C ALA A 213 -13.32 27.47 -6.96
N LEU A 214 -12.06 27.10 -6.72
CA LEU A 214 -10.95 27.37 -7.63
C LEU A 214 -10.72 26.29 -8.68
N HIS A 215 -11.47 25.18 -8.63
CA HIS A 215 -11.22 24.05 -9.49
C HIS A 215 -11.62 24.30 -10.93
N LYS A 216 -10.71 23.99 -11.88
CA LYS A 216 -10.91 24.22 -13.33
C LYS A 216 -11.99 23.32 -13.96
N TYR A 217 -12.32 22.21 -13.32
CA TYR A 217 -13.28 21.22 -13.80
C TYR A 217 -14.44 21.13 -12.80
N PRO A 218 -15.49 21.98 -12.89
CA PRO A 218 -16.59 22.00 -11.94
C PRO A 218 -17.39 20.69 -11.94
N ASP A 219 -17.57 20.07 -13.11
CA ASP A 219 -18.38 18.86 -13.32
C ASP A 219 -17.61 17.56 -13.09
N ARG A 220 -16.45 17.60 -12.43
CA ARG A 220 -15.66 16.42 -12.11
C ARG A 220 -16.41 15.47 -11.16
N GLU A 221 -16.26 14.19 -11.37
CA GLU A 221 -16.85 13.19 -10.47
C GLU A 221 -16.08 13.12 -9.13
N TYR A 222 -14.75 13.08 -9.18
CA TYR A 222 -13.89 12.89 -8.01
C TYR A 222 -13.47 14.25 -7.40
N LEU A 223 -13.45 14.30 -6.06
CA LEU A 223 -13.08 15.50 -5.33
C LEU A 223 -11.65 15.93 -5.66
N PHE A 224 -10.71 14.99 -5.64
CA PHE A 224 -9.30 15.23 -5.93
C PHE A 224 -8.90 14.70 -7.30
N THR A 225 -8.35 15.57 -8.13
CA THR A 225 -7.94 15.23 -9.51
C THR A 225 -6.53 15.71 -9.81
N LYS A 226 -5.96 15.14 -10.86
CA LYS A 226 -4.74 15.66 -11.50
C LYS A 226 -5.04 16.99 -12.19
N SER A 227 -4.00 17.69 -12.65
CA SER A 227 -4.12 18.98 -13.34
C SER A 227 -4.96 18.93 -14.63
N ASN A 228 -5.15 17.74 -15.21
CA ASN A 228 -5.99 17.49 -16.39
C ASN A 228 -7.42 17.03 -16.06
N GLY A 229 -7.86 17.09 -14.80
CA GLY A 229 -9.20 16.68 -14.36
C GLY A 229 -9.41 15.18 -14.14
N VAL A 230 -8.41 14.35 -14.44
CA VAL A 230 -8.48 12.89 -14.23
C VAL A 230 -8.30 12.58 -12.75
N GLN A 231 -9.00 11.54 -12.26
CA GLN A 231 -8.89 11.05 -10.89
C GLN A 231 -7.43 10.86 -10.45
N LEU A 232 -7.12 11.27 -9.23
CA LEU A 232 -5.84 10.95 -8.61
C LEU A 232 -5.69 9.44 -8.37
N THR A 233 -4.47 8.96 -8.49
CA THR A 233 -4.12 7.60 -8.06
C THR A 233 -3.32 7.66 -6.76
N PRO A 234 -3.33 6.63 -5.92
CA PRO A 234 -2.51 6.59 -4.69
C PRO A 234 -1.05 6.97 -4.94
N ASP A 235 -0.44 6.45 -6.00
CA ASP A 235 0.96 6.77 -6.36
C ASP A 235 1.18 8.26 -6.70
N SER A 236 0.16 8.97 -7.18
CA SER A 236 0.26 10.38 -7.55
C SER A 236 0.21 11.35 -6.35
N ILE A 237 -0.25 10.89 -5.18
CA ILE A 237 -0.27 11.70 -3.96
C ILE A 237 1.15 11.97 -3.45
N PHE A 238 2.06 11.05 -3.71
CA PHE A 238 3.35 10.99 -3.02
C PHE A 238 4.41 11.98 -3.51
N ALA A 239 4.36 12.39 -4.78
CA ALA A 239 5.50 13.05 -5.43
C ALA A 239 5.90 14.41 -4.82
N THR A 240 4.91 15.21 -4.37
CA THR A 240 5.14 16.62 -4.04
C THR A 240 5.99 16.84 -2.78
N LEU A 241 5.74 16.08 -1.72
CA LEU A 241 6.48 16.23 -0.45
C LEU A 241 7.70 15.35 -0.37
N LYS A 242 7.79 14.28 -1.13
CA LYS A 242 8.88 13.29 -1.06
C LYS A 242 10.27 13.93 -1.12
N GLU A 243 10.49 14.78 -2.11
CA GLU A 243 11.78 15.44 -2.29
C GLU A 243 12.09 16.45 -1.17
N ARG A 244 11.08 17.12 -0.63
CA ARG A 244 11.25 18.03 0.52
C ARG A 244 11.63 17.27 1.77
N MET A 245 10.93 16.17 2.06
CA MET A 245 11.19 15.33 3.23
C MET A 245 12.57 14.66 3.14
N LYS A 246 12.97 14.21 1.96
CA LYS A 246 14.31 13.68 1.74
C LYS A 246 15.42 14.70 2.07
N LYS A 247 15.23 15.97 1.67
CA LYS A 247 16.17 17.07 2.00
C LYS A 247 16.20 17.37 3.50
N LEU A 248 15.09 17.16 4.20
CA LEU A 248 14.98 17.36 5.65
C LEU A 248 15.40 16.11 6.45
N GLN A 249 15.87 15.06 5.76
CA GLN A 249 16.32 13.79 6.35
C GLN A 249 15.21 13.06 7.16
N VAL A 250 13.93 13.32 6.86
CA VAL A 250 12.82 12.58 7.46
C VAL A 250 12.84 11.17 6.86
N SER A 251 13.15 10.20 7.71
CA SER A 251 13.11 8.78 7.36
C SER A 251 11.64 8.33 7.20
N ASN A 252 11.41 7.26 6.50
CA ASN A 252 10.09 6.61 6.40
C ASN A 252 8.91 7.49 5.93
N PHE A 253 9.18 8.65 5.30
CA PHE A 253 8.12 9.52 4.79
C PHE A 253 7.37 8.86 3.63
N THR A 254 6.15 8.42 3.90
CA THR A 254 5.19 7.90 2.92
C THR A 254 3.79 8.42 3.26
N PRO A 255 2.83 8.47 2.30
CA PRO A 255 1.43 8.72 2.63
C PRO A 255 0.89 7.73 3.68
N THR A 256 1.30 6.47 3.58
CA THR A 256 0.95 5.44 4.56
C THR A 256 1.45 5.77 5.96
N SER A 257 2.71 6.24 6.13
CA SER A 257 3.24 6.64 7.44
C SER A 257 2.46 7.80 8.04
N ILE A 258 2.06 8.78 7.21
CA ILE A 258 1.20 9.90 7.66
C ILE A 258 -0.18 9.37 8.10
N ALA A 259 -0.78 8.45 7.34
CA ALA A 259 -2.07 7.87 7.69
C ALA A 259 -1.98 7.02 8.97
N LEU A 260 -0.87 6.29 9.16
CA LEU A 260 -0.64 5.52 10.40
C LEU A 260 -0.42 6.43 11.61
N GLN A 261 0.17 7.62 11.44
CA GLN A 261 0.19 8.64 12.50
C GLN A 261 -1.24 9.08 12.85
N GLY A 262 -2.13 9.19 11.86
CA GLY A 262 -3.55 9.40 12.10
C GLY A 262 -4.20 8.26 12.89
N VAL A 263 -3.85 7.01 12.59
CA VAL A 263 -4.31 5.82 13.36
C VAL A 263 -3.84 5.89 14.82
N VAL A 264 -2.58 6.28 15.07
CA VAL A 264 -2.07 6.53 16.42
C VAL A 264 -2.99 7.50 17.18
N ASN A 265 -3.26 8.65 16.59
CA ASN A 265 -4.11 9.67 17.19
C ASN A 265 -5.54 9.16 17.47
N LEU A 266 -6.07 8.27 16.63
CA LEU A 266 -7.41 7.67 16.84
C LEU A 266 -7.39 6.67 18.00
N ILE A 267 -6.33 5.86 18.12
CA ILE A 267 -6.13 4.94 19.24
C ILE A 267 -6.03 5.73 20.55
N GLU A 268 -5.24 6.79 20.59
CA GLU A 268 -5.09 7.66 21.77
C GLU A 268 -6.39 8.34 22.18
N LYS A 269 -7.27 8.64 21.23
CA LYS A 269 -8.63 9.15 21.48
C LYS A 269 -9.60 8.07 21.96
N GLY A 270 -9.17 6.81 22.02
CA GLY A 270 -9.93 5.70 22.55
C GLY A 270 -10.90 5.05 21.57
N LEU A 271 -10.74 5.28 20.25
CA LEU A 271 -11.53 4.55 19.27
C LEU A 271 -11.18 3.05 19.30
N THR A 272 -12.18 2.22 19.11
CA THR A 272 -12.03 0.77 19.01
C THR A 272 -11.39 0.36 17.68
N LEU A 273 -10.80 -0.84 17.63
CA LEU A 273 -10.24 -1.40 16.40
C LEU A 273 -11.25 -1.45 15.24
N GLY A 274 -12.52 -1.78 15.55
CA GLY A 274 -13.60 -1.80 14.57
C GLY A 274 -13.91 -0.42 14.00
N GLU A 275 -14.01 0.60 14.84
CA GLU A 275 -14.24 2.00 14.44
C GLU A 275 -13.07 2.53 13.60
N ILE A 276 -11.82 2.24 14.00
CA ILE A 276 -10.64 2.64 13.27
C ILE A 276 -10.60 1.95 11.89
N LYS A 277 -10.87 0.64 11.83
CA LYS A 277 -10.95 -0.09 10.56
C LYS A 277 -11.99 0.51 9.62
N ALA A 278 -13.20 0.73 10.11
CA ALA A 278 -14.30 1.32 9.35
C ALA A 278 -13.94 2.72 8.81
N LEU A 279 -13.39 3.57 9.67
CA LEU A 279 -13.00 4.94 9.32
C LEU A 279 -11.84 4.95 8.30
N THR A 280 -10.77 4.22 8.60
CA THR A 280 -9.50 4.36 7.87
C THR A 280 -9.39 3.47 6.63
N GLY A 281 -10.03 2.29 6.66
CA GLY A 281 -9.88 1.23 5.66
C GLY A 281 -8.60 0.40 5.80
N PHE A 282 -7.87 0.51 6.92
CA PHE A 282 -6.75 -0.39 7.20
C PHE A 282 -7.25 -1.75 7.70
N GLU A 283 -6.50 -2.80 7.36
CA GLU A 283 -6.76 -4.13 7.89
C GLU A 283 -6.50 -4.18 9.40
N THR A 284 -7.29 -5.00 10.12
CA THR A 284 -7.18 -5.14 11.57
C THR A 284 -5.75 -5.42 12.03
N GLN A 285 -5.05 -6.34 11.35
CA GLN A 285 -3.65 -6.66 11.65
C GLN A 285 -2.74 -5.44 11.62
N LYS A 286 -2.92 -4.54 10.65
CA LYS A 286 -2.10 -3.33 10.55
C LYS A 286 -2.37 -2.34 11.69
N ILE A 287 -3.62 -2.24 12.13
CA ILE A 287 -4.00 -1.41 13.27
C ILE A 287 -3.43 -1.98 14.57
N GLU A 288 -3.48 -3.31 14.72
CA GLU A 288 -2.87 -4.02 15.85
C GLU A 288 -1.34 -3.85 15.90
N ASP A 289 -0.66 -3.90 14.76
CA ASP A 289 0.79 -3.69 14.69
C ASP A 289 1.15 -2.26 15.15
N VAL A 290 0.36 -1.25 14.74
CA VAL A 290 0.51 0.12 15.23
C VAL A 290 0.21 0.21 16.73
N SER A 291 -0.83 -0.46 17.22
CA SER A 291 -1.16 -0.50 18.64
C SER A 291 -0.04 -1.11 19.48
N LYS A 292 0.58 -2.21 19.01
CA LYS A 292 1.73 -2.84 19.67
C LYS A 292 2.94 -1.91 19.72
N TYR A 293 3.18 -1.15 18.67
CA TYR A 293 4.26 -0.16 18.62
C TYR A 293 4.08 0.94 19.67
N LEU A 294 2.83 1.31 19.96
CA LEU A 294 2.50 2.30 21.00
C LEU A 294 2.55 1.74 22.43
N LEU A 295 2.47 0.41 22.57
CA LEU A 295 2.52 -0.27 23.88
C LEU A 295 3.98 -0.46 24.35
N THR A 296 4.77 0.61 24.39
CA THR A 296 5.99 0.62 25.22
C THR A 296 5.58 0.70 26.70
N ASP A 297 6.36 0.12 27.60
CA ASP A 297 6.03 0.06 29.03
C ASP A 297 5.64 1.44 29.59
N GLU A 298 6.32 2.49 29.18
CA GLU A 298 6.04 3.87 29.59
C GLU A 298 4.71 4.41 29.04
N ASN A 299 4.34 4.05 27.81
CA ASN A 299 3.07 4.46 27.21
C ASN A 299 1.89 3.66 27.75
N VAL A 300 2.08 2.39 28.11
CA VAL A 300 1.05 1.54 28.73
C VAL A 300 0.60 2.14 30.06
N GLU A 301 1.56 2.54 30.89
CA GLU A 301 1.28 3.16 32.18
C GLU A 301 0.50 4.48 32.03
N LYS A 302 0.93 5.36 31.11
CA LYS A 302 0.23 6.63 30.80
C LYS A 302 -1.20 6.40 30.31
N VAL A 303 -1.41 5.41 29.41
CA VAL A 303 -2.73 5.10 28.86
C VAL A 303 -3.65 4.50 29.92
N ILE A 304 -3.14 3.59 30.76
CA ILE A 304 -3.90 2.96 31.83
C ILE A 304 -4.30 4.02 32.86
N ASN A 305 -3.36 4.83 33.34
CA ASN A 305 -3.63 5.88 34.31
C ASN A 305 -4.66 6.90 33.78
N ARG A 306 -4.55 7.29 32.53
CA ARG A 306 -5.52 8.20 31.88
C ARG A 306 -6.92 7.61 31.74
N LYS A 307 -7.04 6.28 31.49
CA LYS A 307 -8.33 5.58 31.38
C LYS A 307 -8.96 5.27 32.74
N LEU A 308 -8.16 5.15 33.77
CA LEU A 308 -8.63 4.87 35.13
C LEU A 308 -8.93 6.14 35.96
N ASP A 309 -8.74 7.35 35.35
CA ASP A 309 -8.91 8.65 36.04
C ASP A 309 -8.15 8.73 37.40
N VAL A 310 -6.94 8.16 37.44
CA VAL A 310 -6.08 8.19 38.63
C VAL A 310 -4.98 9.24 38.48
#